data_f0008c47e8a2f2fbbe4e7873c4ce718e
#
_entry.id   f0008c47e8a2f2fbbe4e7873c4ce718e
#
_cell.length_a   1.000
_cell.length_b   1.000
_cell.length_c   1.000
_cell.angle_alpha   90.00
_cell.angle_beta   90.00
_cell.angle_gamma   90.00
#
_symmetry.space_group_name_H-M   'P 1'
#
loop_
_entity.id
_entity.type
_entity.pdbx_description
1 polymer ?
#
loop_
_entity_poly.entity_id
_entity_poly.type
_entity_poly.pdbx_seq_one_letter_code
_entity_poly.pdbx_strand_id
1 'polypeptide(L)'
;DGVVREIEYINLDKENLTKADAILCRNTAPLVQTAYSLLAKGIACRVEGREIGVGLIKLARRWKIKTLDQLLNKLEDYQARQTAKFMSKGQQERVEGLVDQLDCLRVVISRCLLAKKNTVDALVADIEQMFGNTKDGEVPPVLTLSTVHKSKGREWTRVYILGRSKFMPSPYAKKAWQMEQE
;
A
#
# COMPACT_ATOMS: atom_id res chain seq x y z
N ASP A 1 -21.88 15.14 14.03
CA ASP A 1 -21.76 13.84 14.73
C ASP A 1 -21.69 12.72 13.68
N GLY A 2 -20.54 12.05 13.61
CA GLY A 2 -20.31 10.94 12.67
C GLY A 2 -20.82 9.62 13.23
N VAL A 3 -21.31 8.74 12.35
CA VAL A 3 -21.69 7.37 12.72
C VAL A 3 -20.52 6.44 12.45
N VAL A 4 -20.13 5.63 13.44
CA VAL A 4 -19.08 4.60 13.30
C VAL A 4 -19.76 3.24 13.31
N ARG A 5 -19.45 2.40 12.31
CA ARG A 5 -19.92 1.00 12.25
C ARG A 5 -18.81 0.09 11.74
N GLU A 6 -18.85 -1.16 12.14
CA GLU A 6 -18.01 -2.21 11.57
C GLU A 6 -18.71 -2.84 10.36
N ILE A 7 -17.90 -3.11 9.33
CA ILE A 7 -18.32 -3.88 8.15
C ILE A 7 -17.30 -4.96 7.87
N GLU A 8 -17.74 -6.09 7.37
CA GLU A 8 -16.84 -7.12 6.88
C GLU A 8 -16.15 -6.65 5.59
N TYR A 9 -14.85 -6.89 5.47
CA TYR A 9 -14.06 -6.51 4.28
C TYR A 9 -14.66 -7.05 2.97
N ILE A 10 -15.23 -8.25 3.00
CA ILE A 10 -15.86 -8.88 1.83
C ILE A 10 -17.08 -8.11 1.30
N ASN A 11 -17.68 -7.26 2.12
CA ASN A 11 -18.84 -6.45 1.77
C ASN A 11 -18.49 -5.02 1.36
N LEU A 12 -17.21 -4.66 1.35
CA LEU A 12 -16.77 -3.30 1.04
C LEU A 12 -17.25 -2.81 -0.35
N ASP A 13 -17.28 -3.68 -1.33
CA ASP A 13 -17.76 -3.37 -2.68
C ASP A 13 -19.28 -3.15 -2.76
N LYS A 14 -20.06 -3.61 -1.77
CA LYS A 14 -21.51 -3.40 -1.67
C LYS A 14 -21.88 -2.04 -1.10
N GLU A 15 -20.89 -1.27 -0.60
CA GLU A 15 -21.10 0.00 0.07
C GLU A 15 -21.37 1.18 -0.89
N ASN A 16 -21.53 0.94 -2.20
CA ASN A 16 -21.71 1.99 -3.22
C ASN A 16 -20.64 3.09 -3.09
N LEU A 17 -19.38 2.67 -3.15
CA LEU A 17 -18.22 3.54 -3.00
C LEU A 17 -18.17 4.62 -4.09
N THR A 18 -17.90 5.86 -3.69
CA THR A 18 -17.86 7.02 -4.58
C THR A 18 -16.53 7.77 -4.47
N LYS A 19 -16.33 8.77 -5.32
CA LYS A 19 -15.19 9.69 -5.26
C LYS A 19 -15.15 10.55 -3.98
N ALA A 20 -16.27 10.67 -3.27
CA ALA A 20 -16.37 11.41 -2.01
C ALA A 20 -15.98 10.56 -0.79
N ASP A 21 -15.64 9.30 -1.00
CA ASP A 21 -15.26 8.37 0.04
C ASP A 21 -13.76 8.11 0.03
N ALA A 22 -13.22 7.63 1.17
CA ALA A 22 -11.85 7.18 1.26
C ALA A 22 -11.73 5.83 1.98
N ILE A 23 -10.74 5.05 1.57
CA ILE A 23 -10.30 3.85 2.27
C ILE A 23 -8.92 4.15 2.86
N LEU A 24 -8.82 4.06 4.17
CA LEU A 24 -7.59 4.30 4.89
C LEU A 24 -7.04 3.01 5.49
N CYS A 25 -5.73 2.90 5.51
CA CYS A 25 -5.02 1.84 6.24
C CYS A 25 -3.73 2.42 6.83
N ARG A 26 -3.22 1.80 7.89
CA ARG A 26 -1.90 2.15 8.39
C ARG A 26 -0.80 1.81 7.37
N ASN A 27 -0.89 0.64 6.75
CA ASN A 27 0.08 0.08 5.83
C ASN A 27 -0.35 0.24 4.37
N THR A 28 0.62 0.31 3.46
CA THR A 28 0.38 0.51 2.02
C THR A 28 0.01 -0.79 1.31
N ALA A 29 0.60 -1.92 1.68
CA ALA A 29 0.35 -3.19 1.01
C ALA A 29 -1.13 -3.62 1.01
N PRO A 30 -1.90 -3.52 2.12
CA PRO A 30 -3.34 -3.79 2.12
C PRO A 30 -4.13 -2.85 1.22
N LEU A 31 -3.73 -1.56 1.11
CA LEU A 31 -4.38 -0.61 0.21
C LEU A 31 -4.21 -1.00 -1.26
N VAL A 32 -3.00 -1.41 -1.64
CA VAL A 32 -2.72 -1.87 -3.02
C VAL A 32 -3.51 -3.14 -3.33
N GLN A 33 -3.56 -4.10 -2.41
CA GLN A 33 -4.35 -5.31 -2.57
C GLN A 33 -5.85 -4.98 -2.74
N THR A 34 -6.37 -4.06 -1.93
CA THR A 34 -7.75 -3.59 -2.02
C THR A 34 -8.02 -2.88 -3.34
N ALA A 35 -7.10 -2.01 -3.79
CA ALA A 35 -7.24 -1.33 -5.07
C ALA A 35 -7.37 -2.31 -6.23
N TYR A 36 -6.53 -3.34 -6.30
CA TYR A 36 -6.67 -4.39 -7.33
C TYR A 36 -8.01 -5.12 -7.25
N SER A 37 -8.49 -5.41 -6.04
CA SER A 37 -9.79 -6.07 -5.85
C SER A 37 -10.94 -5.20 -6.36
N LEU A 38 -10.92 -3.91 -6.07
CA LEU A 38 -11.93 -2.95 -6.50
C LEU A 38 -11.90 -2.72 -8.02
N LEU A 39 -10.70 -2.55 -8.59
CA LEU A 39 -10.53 -2.42 -10.04
C LEU A 39 -11.04 -3.65 -10.80
N ALA A 40 -10.79 -4.85 -10.28
CA ALA A 40 -11.32 -6.09 -10.85
C ALA A 40 -12.86 -6.17 -10.84
N LYS A 41 -13.49 -5.43 -9.93
CA LYS A 41 -14.97 -5.28 -9.83
C LYS A 41 -15.50 -4.06 -10.59
N GLY A 42 -14.65 -3.36 -11.36
CA GLY A 42 -15.02 -2.17 -12.12
C GLY A 42 -15.12 -0.88 -11.31
N ILE A 43 -14.68 -0.89 -10.05
CA ILE A 43 -14.69 0.30 -9.19
C ILE A 43 -13.38 1.08 -9.39
N ALA A 44 -13.48 2.24 -10.04
CA ALA A 44 -12.33 3.10 -10.29
C ALA A 44 -11.79 3.68 -8.97
N CYS A 45 -10.51 3.43 -8.70
CA CYS A 45 -9.85 3.89 -7.49
C CYS A 45 -8.35 4.15 -7.74
N ARG A 46 -7.72 4.88 -6.82
CA ARG A 46 -6.27 5.14 -6.84
C ARG A 46 -5.67 5.03 -5.45
N VAL A 47 -4.42 4.63 -5.40
CA VAL A 47 -3.62 4.65 -4.16
C VAL A 47 -2.79 5.93 -4.13
N GLU A 48 -2.96 6.74 -3.07
CA GLU A 48 -2.16 7.94 -2.89
C GLU A 48 -0.75 7.62 -2.44
N GLY A 49 0.21 8.30 -3.06
CA GLY A 49 1.61 8.17 -2.69
C GLY A 49 2.54 7.98 -3.87
N ARG A 50 2.65 9.02 -4.72
CA ARG A 50 3.61 9.02 -5.82
C ARG A 50 5.02 8.64 -5.38
N GLU A 51 5.47 9.13 -4.24
CA GLU A 51 6.78 8.80 -3.65
C GLU A 51 6.89 7.32 -3.27
N ILE A 52 5.77 6.67 -2.91
CA ILE A 52 5.73 5.22 -2.67
C ILE A 52 6.01 4.50 -3.98
N GLY A 53 5.31 4.85 -5.06
CA GLY A 53 5.54 4.30 -6.39
C GLY A 53 7.00 4.47 -6.85
N VAL A 54 7.56 5.67 -6.70
CA VAL A 54 8.98 5.94 -7.00
C VAL A 54 9.91 5.06 -6.16
N GLY A 55 9.63 4.89 -4.87
CA GLY A 55 10.39 4.02 -3.98
C GLY A 55 10.34 2.54 -4.41
N LEU A 56 9.17 2.05 -4.81
CA LEU A 56 8.99 0.68 -5.31
C LEU A 56 9.73 0.46 -6.63
N ILE A 57 9.65 1.39 -7.58
CA ILE A 57 10.37 1.32 -8.86
C ILE A 57 11.88 1.31 -8.63
N LYS A 58 12.39 2.19 -7.76
CA LYS A 58 13.81 2.22 -7.40
C LYS A 58 14.26 0.89 -6.81
N LEU A 59 13.45 0.26 -5.97
CA LEU A 59 13.75 -1.04 -5.38
C LEU A 59 13.71 -2.15 -6.43
N ALA A 60 12.70 -2.19 -7.30
CA ALA A 60 12.57 -3.18 -8.38
C ALA A 60 13.76 -3.15 -9.35
N ARG A 61 14.27 -1.94 -9.69
CA ARG A 61 15.41 -1.76 -10.61
C ARG A 61 16.79 -1.87 -9.95
N ARG A 62 16.85 -2.04 -8.63
CA ARG A 62 18.09 -1.98 -7.83
C ARG A 62 19.17 -2.95 -8.32
N TRP A 63 18.80 -4.16 -8.69
CA TRP A 63 19.75 -5.23 -9.04
C TRP A 63 19.91 -5.47 -10.55
N LYS A 64 19.28 -4.64 -11.39
CA LYS A 64 19.35 -4.73 -12.87
C LYS A 64 18.94 -6.10 -13.42
N ILE A 65 18.07 -6.82 -12.73
CA ILE A 65 17.49 -8.10 -13.14
C ILE A 65 16.28 -7.87 -14.04
N LYS A 66 15.93 -8.87 -14.86
CA LYS A 66 14.87 -8.75 -15.86
C LYS A 66 13.60 -9.46 -15.49
N THR A 67 13.66 -10.58 -14.73
CA THR A 67 12.51 -11.43 -14.42
C THR A 67 12.03 -11.25 -12.98
N LEU A 68 10.73 -11.45 -12.76
CA LEU A 68 10.12 -11.28 -11.44
C LEU A 68 10.52 -12.40 -10.46
N ASP A 69 10.76 -13.62 -10.94
CA ASP A 69 11.23 -14.73 -10.10
C ASP A 69 12.60 -14.42 -9.49
N GLN A 70 13.53 -13.90 -10.32
CA GLN A 70 14.84 -13.46 -9.82
C GLN A 70 14.72 -12.29 -8.85
N LEU A 71 13.74 -11.38 -9.09
CA LEU A 71 13.50 -10.26 -8.20
C LEU A 71 13.01 -10.74 -6.84
N LEU A 72 12.07 -11.68 -6.78
CA LEU A 72 11.56 -12.24 -5.51
C LEU A 72 12.69 -12.80 -4.64
N ASN A 73 13.58 -13.61 -5.22
CA ASN A 73 14.73 -14.15 -4.49
C ASN A 73 15.65 -13.03 -3.93
N LYS A 74 15.87 -11.97 -4.71
CA LYS A 74 16.65 -10.81 -4.24
C LYS A 74 15.97 -10.01 -3.15
N LEU A 75 14.65 -9.91 -3.19
CA LEU A 75 13.88 -9.23 -2.15
C LEU A 75 13.95 -9.98 -0.80
N GLU A 76 13.93 -11.32 -0.81
CA GLU A 76 14.08 -12.13 0.39
C GLU A 76 15.45 -11.92 1.04
N ASP A 77 16.54 -12.07 0.27
CA ASP A 77 17.90 -11.79 0.73
C ASP A 77 18.07 -10.37 1.26
N TYR A 78 17.45 -9.41 0.58
CA TYR A 78 17.51 -8.00 0.96
C TYR A 78 16.78 -7.75 2.27
N GLN A 79 15.57 -8.32 2.43
CA GLN A 79 14.78 -8.21 3.65
C GLN A 79 15.56 -8.75 4.84
N ALA A 80 16.08 -9.97 4.75
CA ALA A 80 16.81 -10.60 5.83
C ALA A 80 18.00 -9.73 6.30
N ARG A 81 18.83 -9.25 5.34
CA ARG A 81 20.00 -8.41 5.65
C ARG A 81 19.63 -7.07 6.25
N GLN A 82 18.63 -6.38 5.69
CA GLN A 82 18.25 -5.05 6.17
C GLN A 82 17.55 -5.12 7.53
N THR A 83 16.69 -6.13 7.74
CA THR A 83 16.05 -6.36 9.03
C THR A 83 17.09 -6.60 10.13
N ALA A 84 18.05 -7.49 9.91
CA ALA A 84 19.14 -7.74 10.86
C ALA A 84 19.93 -6.45 11.18
N LYS A 85 20.25 -5.66 10.15
CA LYS A 85 20.95 -4.37 10.28
C LYS A 85 20.15 -3.33 11.08
N PHE A 86 18.83 -3.23 10.86
CA PHE A 86 17.99 -2.27 11.57
C PHE A 86 17.75 -2.70 13.03
N MET A 87 17.53 -4.00 13.23
CA MET A 87 17.36 -4.56 14.57
C MET A 87 18.60 -4.39 15.44
N SER A 88 19.81 -4.61 14.90
CA SER A 88 21.07 -4.40 15.63
C SER A 88 21.29 -2.95 16.05
N LYS A 89 20.60 -1.99 15.39
CA LYS A 89 20.64 -0.55 15.70
C LYS A 89 19.43 -0.05 16.51
N GLY A 90 18.53 -0.95 16.95
CA GLY A 90 17.30 -0.58 17.65
C GLY A 90 16.29 0.21 16.80
N GLN A 91 16.40 0.19 15.47
CA GLN A 91 15.57 0.96 14.54
C GLN A 91 14.32 0.18 14.08
N GLN A 92 13.46 -0.22 15.01
CA GLN A 92 12.28 -1.04 14.76
C GLN A 92 11.28 -0.42 13.78
N GLU A 93 11.05 0.90 13.86
CA GLU A 93 10.17 1.62 12.91
C GLU A 93 10.65 1.50 11.45
N ARG A 94 11.98 1.44 11.25
CA ARG A 94 12.54 1.22 9.91
C ARG A 94 12.33 -0.20 9.40
N VAL A 95 12.26 -1.18 10.29
CA VAL A 95 11.91 -2.56 9.92
C VAL A 95 10.47 -2.61 9.43
N GLU A 96 9.55 -1.96 10.14
CA GLU A 96 8.14 -1.91 9.74
C GLU A 96 7.95 -1.26 8.36
N GLY A 97 8.55 -0.09 8.15
CA GLY A 97 8.50 0.59 6.85
C GLY A 97 9.12 -0.23 5.72
N LEU A 98 10.23 -0.96 6.00
CA LEU A 98 10.84 -1.87 5.03
C LEU A 98 9.90 -3.03 4.68
N VAL A 99 9.30 -3.66 5.68
CA VAL A 99 8.38 -4.80 5.49
C VAL A 99 7.17 -4.35 4.67
N ASP A 100 6.53 -3.23 5.03
CA ASP A 100 5.38 -2.70 4.27
C ASP A 100 5.75 -2.40 2.80
N GLN A 101 6.93 -1.81 2.56
CA GLN A 101 7.41 -1.54 1.19
C GLN A 101 7.63 -2.83 0.39
N LEU A 102 8.24 -3.85 1.01
CA LEU A 102 8.49 -5.15 0.36
C LEU A 102 7.19 -5.90 0.10
N ASP A 103 6.27 -5.90 1.05
CA ASP A 103 4.96 -6.55 0.92
C ASP A 103 4.11 -5.87 -0.16
N CYS A 104 4.14 -4.53 -0.23
CA CYS A 104 3.53 -3.79 -1.32
C CYS A 104 4.08 -4.23 -2.69
N LEU A 105 5.41 -4.33 -2.83
CA LEU A 105 6.03 -4.79 -4.07
C LEU A 105 5.65 -6.24 -4.42
N ARG A 106 5.60 -7.14 -3.43
CA ARG A 106 5.17 -8.53 -3.62
C ARG A 106 3.72 -8.63 -4.11
N VAL A 107 2.83 -7.79 -3.60
CA VAL A 107 1.43 -7.74 -4.07
C VAL A 107 1.38 -7.40 -5.57
N VAL A 108 2.13 -6.38 -6.01
CA VAL A 108 2.17 -6.00 -7.44
C VAL A 108 2.81 -7.11 -8.28
N ILE A 109 3.93 -7.71 -7.83
CA ILE A 109 4.58 -8.84 -8.50
C ILE A 109 3.60 -10.01 -8.67
N SER A 110 2.89 -10.39 -7.62
CA SER A 110 1.91 -11.50 -7.68
C SER A 110 0.84 -11.23 -8.73
N ARG A 111 0.37 -9.98 -8.85
CA ARG A 111 -0.61 -9.59 -9.88
C ARG A 111 -0.03 -9.63 -11.28
N CYS A 112 1.20 -9.17 -11.48
CA CYS A 112 1.90 -9.31 -12.76
C CYS A 112 2.00 -10.78 -13.18
N LEU A 113 2.43 -11.67 -12.27
CA LEU A 113 2.59 -13.10 -12.56
C LEU A 113 1.25 -13.76 -12.89
N LEU A 114 0.16 -13.45 -12.17
CA LEU A 114 -1.19 -13.90 -12.49
C LEU A 114 -1.65 -13.44 -13.88
N ALA A 115 -1.22 -12.24 -14.31
CA ALA A 115 -1.47 -11.71 -15.64
C ALA A 115 -0.47 -12.23 -16.70
N LYS A 116 0.36 -13.24 -16.37
CA LYS A 116 1.43 -13.80 -17.23
C LYS A 116 2.48 -12.78 -17.68
N LYS A 117 2.68 -11.73 -16.90
CA LYS A 117 3.72 -10.71 -17.11
C LYS A 117 4.89 -11.01 -16.17
N ASN A 118 6.00 -11.57 -16.67
CA ASN A 118 7.16 -11.96 -15.84
C ASN A 118 8.39 -11.06 -16.08
N THR A 119 8.19 -9.76 -16.27
CA THR A 119 9.30 -8.82 -16.48
C THR A 119 9.26 -7.65 -15.51
N VAL A 120 10.44 -7.16 -15.11
CA VAL A 120 10.54 -5.97 -14.23
C VAL A 120 9.98 -4.72 -14.93
N ASP A 121 10.07 -4.61 -16.25
CA ASP A 121 9.51 -3.45 -16.97
C ASP A 121 7.97 -3.46 -16.92
N ALA A 122 7.33 -4.63 -17.04
CA ALA A 122 5.87 -4.74 -16.86
C ALA A 122 5.45 -4.40 -15.43
N LEU A 123 6.23 -4.85 -14.42
CA LEU A 123 6.02 -4.48 -13.03
C LEU A 123 6.10 -2.96 -12.82
N VAL A 124 7.10 -2.31 -13.42
CA VAL A 124 7.27 -0.85 -13.34
C VAL A 124 6.07 -0.12 -13.96
N ALA A 125 5.61 -0.57 -15.12
CA ALA A 125 4.42 0.01 -15.78
C ALA A 125 3.15 -0.12 -14.88
N ASP A 126 2.94 -1.28 -14.25
CA ASP A 126 1.81 -1.49 -13.35
C ASP A 126 1.92 -0.61 -12.09
N ILE A 127 3.13 -0.40 -11.54
CA ILE A 127 3.36 0.53 -10.42
C ILE A 127 3.08 1.99 -10.85
N GLU A 128 3.56 2.41 -12.01
CA GLU A 128 3.30 3.75 -12.55
C GLU A 128 1.80 4.00 -12.76
N GLN A 129 1.08 3.02 -13.26
CA GLN A 129 -0.37 3.09 -13.42
C GLN A 129 -1.09 3.21 -12.07
N MET A 130 -0.67 2.46 -11.06
CA MET A 130 -1.31 2.43 -9.73
C MET A 130 -1.07 3.71 -8.93
N PHE A 131 0.15 4.26 -8.97
CA PHE A 131 0.59 5.39 -8.15
C PHE A 131 0.84 6.67 -8.95
N GLY A 132 0.78 6.62 -10.27
CA GLY A 132 1.01 7.76 -11.15
C GLY A 132 -0.13 8.76 -11.08
N ASN A 133 0.21 10.04 -11.19
CA ASN A 133 -0.77 11.08 -11.49
C ASN A 133 -1.01 11.09 -13.00
N THR A 134 -2.19 11.52 -13.44
CA THR A 134 -2.42 11.89 -14.83
C THR A 134 -1.42 12.96 -15.27
N LYS A 135 -1.05 12.96 -16.55
CA LYS A 135 0.01 13.82 -17.11
C LYS A 135 -0.18 15.34 -16.81
N ASP A 136 -1.39 15.76 -16.52
CA ASP A 136 -1.75 17.17 -16.33
C ASP A 136 -1.88 17.60 -14.85
N GLY A 137 -1.45 16.76 -13.90
CA GLY A 137 -1.54 17.10 -12.47
C GLY A 137 -2.96 17.06 -11.90
N GLU A 138 -3.99 16.91 -12.73
CA GLU A 138 -5.36 16.70 -12.29
C GLU A 138 -5.53 15.31 -11.68
N VAL A 139 -6.07 15.30 -10.51
CA VAL A 139 -6.40 14.07 -9.79
C VAL A 139 -7.76 13.61 -10.29
N PRO A 140 -7.86 12.46 -10.99
CA PRO A 140 -9.16 11.97 -11.43
C PRO A 140 -10.08 11.81 -10.20
N PRO A 141 -11.37 12.21 -10.33
CA PRO A 141 -12.33 12.13 -9.25
C PRO A 141 -12.80 10.67 -9.03
N VAL A 142 -11.90 9.85 -8.51
CA VAL A 142 -12.12 8.43 -8.19
C VAL A 142 -11.95 8.18 -6.69
N LEU A 143 -12.42 7.04 -6.23
CA LEU A 143 -12.25 6.61 -4.84
C LEU A 143 -10.77 6.68 -4.41
N THR A 144 -10.52 7.29 -3.28
CA THR A 144 -9.17 7.48 -2.75
C THR A 144 -8.82 6.38 -1.74
N LEU A 145 -7.68 5.71 -1.95
CA LEU A 145 -7.03 4.83 -0.98
C LEU A 145 -5.78 5.53 -0.46
N SER A 146 -5.65 5.71 0.85
CA SER A 146 -4.53 6.46 1.43
C SER A 146 -4.07 5.86 2.75
N THR A 147 -2.81 6.10 3.12
CA THR A 147 -2.39 5.77 4.49
C THR A 147 -2.95 6.81 5.47
N VAL A 148 -3.22 6.38 6.71
CA VAL A 148 -3.72 7.28 7.77
C VAL A 148 -2.82 8.50 7.95
N HIS A 149 -1.50 8.33 7.85
CA HIS A 149 -0.55 9.45 7.94
C HIS A 149 -0.72 10.50 6.82
N LYS A 150 -1.04 10.06 5.60
CA LYS A 150 -1.21 10.95 4.45
C LYS A 150 -2.59 11.58 4.38
N SER A 151 -3.57 10.97 5.04
CA SER A 151 -4.94 11.48 5.10
C SER A 151 -5.09 12.68 6.03
N LYS A 152 -4.07 12.97 6.83
CA LYS A 152 -4.11 14.08 7.82
C LYS A 152 -4.43 15.42 7.14
N GLY A 153 -5.44 16.11 7.66
CA GLY A 153 -5.91 17.39 7.13
C GLY A 153 -6.85 17.27 5.92
N ARG A 154 -7.33 16.07 5.60
CA ARG A 154 -8.33 15.84 4.54
C ARG A 154 -9.66 15.41 5.11
N GLU A 155 -10.71 15.68 4.36
CA GLU A 155 -12.08 15.35 4.73
C GLU A 155 -12.77 14.58 3.60
N TRP A 156 -13.58 13.60 3.96
CA TRP A 156 -14.40 12.78 3.05
C TRP A 156 -15.79 12.59 3.64
N THR A 157 -16.75 12.29 2.80
CA THR A 157 -18.13 12.00 3.24
C THR A 157 -18.17 10.72 4.06
N ARG A 158 -17.44 9.68 3.64
CA ARG A 158 -17.29 8.42 4.38
C ARG A 158 -15.84 7.97 4.37
N VAL A 159 -15.41 7.43 5.49
CA VAL A 159 -14.05 6.89 5.65
C VAL A 159 -14.15 5.44 6.10
N TYR A 160 -13.50 4.55 5.36
CA TYR A 160 -13.39 3.14 5.69
C TYR A 160 -11.97 2.85 6.17
N ILE A 161 -11.82 2.33 7.38
CA ILE A 161 -10.50 2.00 7.95
C ILE A 161 -10.29 0.50 7.83
N LEU A 162 -9.30 0.11 7.03
CA LEU A 162 -8.96 -1.29 6.81
C LEU A 162 -8.13 -1.84 7.97
N GLY A 163 -8.57 -2.97 8.51
CA GLY A 163 -7.79 -3.80 9.42
C GLY A 163 -7.37 -3.05 10.69
N ARG A 164 -8.24 -2.19 11.24
CA ARG A 164 -7.97 -1.44 12.47
C ARG A 164 -7.41 -2.33 13.58
N SER A 165 -8.07 -3.44 13.88
CA SER A 165 -7.64 -4.39 14.91
C SER A 165 -6.36 -5.15 14.58
N LYS A 166 -5.96 -5.22 13.31
CA LYS A 166 -4.77 -5.94 12.84
C LYS A 166 -3.53 -5.06 12.71
N PHE A 167 -3.72 -3.79 12.31
CA PHE A 167 -2.62 -2.90 11.95
C PHE A 167 -2.46 -1.72 12.92
N MET A 168 -3.42 -1.52 13.82
CA MET A 168 -3.42 -0.41 14.80
C MET A 168 -3.74 -0.96 16.19
N PRO A 169 -2.94 -0.62 17.23
CA PRO A 169 -1.69 0.12 17.11
C PRO A 169 -0.58 -0.69 16.44
N SER A 170 0.53 -0.02 16.08
CA SER A 170 1.72 -0.70 15.57
C SER A 170 2.18 -1.79 16.55
N PRO A 171 2.55 -2.99 16.07
CA PRO A 171 3.17 -4.02 16.92
C PRO A 171 4.48 -3.54 17.57
N TYR A 172 5.04 -2.43 17.10
CA TYR A 172 6.24 -1.79 17.65
C TYR A 172 5.95 -0.60 18.57
N ALA A 173 4.68 -0.19 18.74
CA ALA A 173 4.30 0.84 19.69
C ALA A 173 4.47 0.31 21.13
N LYS A 174 5.48 0.82 21.84
CA LYS A 174 5.84 0.35 23.20
C LYS A 174 5.41 1.33 24.29
N LYS A 175 5.16 2.59 23.94
CA LYS A 175 4.80 3.64 24.89
C LYS A 175 3.31 3.92 24.82
N ALA A 176 2.66 4.13 25.96
CA ALA A 176 1.22 4.40 26.04
C ALA A 176 0.79 5.51 25.08
N TRP A 177 1.52 6.63 25.03
CA TRP A 177 1.21 7.74 24.14
C TRP A 177 1.30 7.40 22.63
N GLN A 178 2.15 6.43 22.24
CA GLN A 178 2.20 5.95 20.86
C GLN A 178 0.97 5.12 20.50
N MET A 179 0.44 4.38 21.48
CA MET A 179 -0.78 3.58 21.31
C MET A 179 -2.04 4.46 21.26
N GLU A 180 -2.04 5.60 21.95
CA GLU A 180 -3.14 6.56 21.94
C GLU A 180 -3.22 7.42 20.67
N GLN A 181 -2.09 7.60 19.97
CA GLN A 181 -2.04 8.41 18.75
C GLN A 181 -2.42 7.64 17.47
N GLU A 182 -2.59 6.35 17.53
CA GLU A 182 -2.96 5.46 16.42
C GLU A 182 -4.43 4.99 16.52
#